data_dc8cb9dedf8df2cce17a8d4d6268b33e
#
_entry.id   dc8cb9dedf8df2cce17a8d4d6268b33e
#
_cell.length_a   1.000
_cell.length_b   1.000
_cell.length_c   1.000
_cell.angle_alpha   90.00
_cell.angle_beta   90.00
_cell.angle_gamma   90.00
#
_symmetry.space_group_name_H-M   'P 1'
#
loop_
_entity.id
_entity.type
_entity.pdbx_description
1 polymer ?
#
loop_
_entity_poly.entity_id
_entity_poly.type
_entity_poly.pdbx_seq_one_letter_code
_entity_poly.pdbx_strand_id
1 'polypeptide(L)'
;MESVGDVLKRQPSRFHYQDLVQKIMKDPDVAAFIQQESLTPEELNRSISKFNQYITERDKFLRGDTDYIAKGYKPILVMNHGYADVSYEETPELIAAEKEAAIKNRLKLINLPASLKQASLAQVDLDDLGRLPVFEKLLAFVEQYPAIRKGLYLYGDFGVGKSFMVAALAHDLSEKRGVSSTLLHYPSFVIDVKNAIGDGNVKTLVDEIKLSEVLILDDIGAEQSTAWVRDEILQVILQYRMQENLPTFFTSNFNFEELELHFSKGKHGNDETWEARRVMERIRYLAEETRLEGVNRR
;
A
#
# COMPACT_ATOMS: atom_id res chain seq x y z
N MET A 1 -8.89 -41.66 33.42
CA MET A 1 -9.18 -42.53 32.26
C MET A 1 -10.68 -42.80 32.29
N GLU A 2 -11.45 -42.10 31.46
CA GLU A 2 -12.87 -42.42 31.33
C GLU A 2 -13.02 -43.75 30.61
N SER A 3 -13.92 -44.61 31.14
CA SER A 3 -14.15 -45.93 30.59
C SER A 3 -14.79 -45.85 29.20
N VAL A 4 -14.36 -46.73 28.28
CA VAL A 4 -14.93 -46.87 26.94
C VAL A 4 -16.46 -47.04 26.96
N GLY A 5 -17.02 -47.58 28.10
CA GLY A 5 -18.45 -47.71 28.34
C GLY A 5 -19.18 -46.36 28.54
N ASP A 6 -18.51 -45.31 29.02
CA ASP A 6 -19.13 -44.00 29.22
C ASP A 6 -19.16 -43.16 27.94
N VAL A 7 -18.24 -43.42 27.02
CA VAL A 7 -18.23 -42.80 25.67
C VAL A 7 -19.35 -43.40 24.80
N LEU A 8 -19.64 -44.66 24.92
CA LEU A 8 -20.71 -45.35 24.18
C LEU A 8 -22.13 -44.98 24.60
N LYS A 9 -22.32 -44.45 25.82
CA LYS A 9 -23.63 -43.97 26.31
C LYS A 9 -24.01 -42.57 25.75
N ARG A 10 -23.12 -41.89 25.05
CA ARG A 10 -23.35 -40.58 24.41
C ARG A 10 -23.73 -40.68 22.92
N GLN A 11 -24.12 -41.85 22.39
CA GLN A 11 -24.73 -41.92 21.07
C GLN A 11 -26.11 -41.23 21.10
N PRO A 12 -26.37 -40.22 20.27
CA PRO A 12 -27.67 -39.62 20.18
C PRO A 12 -28.69 -40.69 19.80
N SER A 13 -29.81 -40.76 20.53
CA SER A 13 -30.87 -41.70 20.24
C SER A 13 -31.31 -41.55 18.77
N ARG A 14 -31.76 -42.63 18.12
CA ARG A 14 -32.22 -42.63 16.72
C ARG A 14 -33.29 -41.56 16.43
N PHE A 15 -34.04 -41.15 17.45
CA PHE A 15 -34.99 -40.03 17.43
C PHE A 15 -34.27 -38.68 17.24
N HIS A 16 -33.19 -38.40 17.94
CA HIS A 16 -32.43 -37.15 17.80
C HIS A 16 -31.78 -37.00 16.42
N TYR A 17 -31.37 -38.09 15.78
CA TYR A 17 -30.80 -38.07 14.44
C TYR A 17 -31.85 -37.73 13.38
N GLN A 18 -33.06 -38.30 13.46
CA GLN A 18 -34.15 -38.02 12.52
C GLN A 18 -34.62 -36.55 12.61
N ASP A 19 -34.70 -36.01 13.83
CA ASP A 19 -35.04 -34.60 14.03
C ASP A 19 -33.98 -33.68 13.48
N LEU A 20 -32.70 -34.03 13.64
CA LEU A 20 -31.58 -33.27 13.07
C LEU A 20 -31.66 -33.27 11.53
N VAL A 21 -31.86 -34.42 10.91
CA VAL A 21 -31.99 -34.54 9.44
C VAL A 21 -33.17 -33.71 8.94
N GLN A 22 -34.32 -33.77 9.61
CA GLN A 22 -35.47 -32.97 9.22
C GLN A 22 -35.20 -31.44 9.32
N LYS A 23 -34.44 -31.02 10.35
CA LYS A 23 -34.05 -29.63 10.50
C LYS A 23 -33.10 -29.16 9.38
N ILE A 24 -32.14 -30.01 9.04
CA ILE A 24 -31.18 -29.74 7.93
C ILE A 24 -31.94 -29.61 6.61
N MET A 25 -32.87 -30.52 6.32
CA MET A 25 -33.62 -30.54 5.07
C MET A 25 -34.62 -29.37 4.92
N LYS A 26 -34.99 -28.74 6.05
CA LYS A 26 -35.85 -27.54 6.04
C LYS A 26 -35.05 -26.24 5.93
N ASP A 27 -33.72 -26.28 5.99
CA ASP A 27 -32.89 -25.10 5.82
C ASP A 27 -33.01 -24.56 4.41
N PRO A 28 -33.31 -23.29 4.20
CA PRO A 28 -33.57 -22.71 2.88
C PRO A 28 -32.41 -22.86 1.89
N ASP A 29 -31.17 -22.67 2.35
CA ASP A 29 -30.00 -22.74 1.48
C ASP A 29 -29.70 -24.19 1.08
N VAL A 30 -29.88 -25.13 2.01
CA VAL A 30 -29.73 -26.56 1.74
C VAL A 30 -30.79 -27.04 0.78
N ALA A 31 -32.06 -26.65 0.99
CA ALA A 31 -33.16 -27.00 0.11
C ALA A 31 -32.97 -26.46 -1.32
N ALA A 32 -32.53 -25.21 -1.44
CA ALA A 32 -32.19 -24.59 -2.73
C ALA A 32 -31.07 -25.34 -3.45
N PHE A 33 -29.98 -25.68 -2.71
CA PHE A 33 -28.85 -26.42 -3.25
C PHE A 33 -29.25 -27.82 -3.75
N ILE A 34 -30.06 -28.57 -2.96
CA ILE A 34 -30.58 -29.90 -3.35
C ILE A 34 -31.36 -29.82 -4.64
N GLN A 35 -32.22 -28.81 -4.80
CA GLN A 35 -33.01 -28.59 -6.00
C GLN A 35 -32.17 -28.20 -7.21
N GLN A 36 -31.22 -27.28 -7.02
CA GLN A 36 -30.32 -26.81 -8.07
C GLN A 36 -29.46 -27.92 -8.63
N GLU A 37 -28.84 -28.73 -7.78
CA GLU A 37 -27.93 -29.82 -8.17
C GLU A 37 -28.68 -31.13 -8.45
N SER A 38 -29.99 -31.20 -8.24
CA SER A 38 -30.83 -32.37 -8.49
C SER A 38 -30.32 -33.66 -7.81
N LEU A 39 -29.97 -33.55 -6.51
CA LEU A 39 -29.32 -34.62 -5.77
C LEU A 39 -30.21 -35.88 -5.68
N THR A 40 -29.61 -37.03 -5.98
CA THR A 40 -30.23 -38.34 -5.77
C THR A 40 -30.35 -38.69 -4.30
N PRO A 41 -31.25 -39.59 -3.88
CA PRO A 41 -31.36 -40.04 -2.50
C PRO A 41 -30.07 -40.55 -1.86
N GLU A 42 -29.17 -41.17 -2.65
CA GLU A 42 -27.88 -41.65 -2.17
C GLU A 42 -26.90 -40.50 -1.92
N GLU A 43 -26.78 -39.57 -2.87
CA GLU A 43 -25.96 -38.37 -2.73
C GLU A 43 -26.41 -37.51 -1.56
N LEU A 44 -27.72 -37.38 -1.39
CA LEU A 44 -28.31 -36.63 -0.29
C LEU A 44 -27.94 -37.27 1.06
N ASN A 45 -28.05 -38.60 1.20
CA ASN A 45 -27.68 -39.30 2.44
C ASN A 45 -26.18 -39.14 2.77
N ARG A 46 -25.30 -39.15 1.76
CA ARG A 46 -23.85 -38.91 1.93
C ARG A 46 -23.55 -37.46 2.33
N SER A 47 -24.40 -36.51 1.97
CA SER A 47 -24.23 -35.08 2.16
C SER A 47 -24.71 -34.53 3.50
N ILE A 48 -25.49 -35.31 4.29
CA ILE A 48 -26.14 -34.82 5.51
C ILE A 48 -25.13 -34.19 6.51
N SER A 49 -23.99 -34.81 6.70
CA SER A 49 -22.95 -34.31 7.63
C SER A 49 -22.38 -32.97 7.14
N LYS A 50 -22.24 -32.81 5.83
CA LYS A 50 -21.72 -31.59 5.20
C LYS A 50 -22.75 -30.46 5.22
N PHE A 51 -24.02 -30.76 5.03
CA PHE A 51 -25.09 -29.80 5.22
C PHE A 51 -25.16 -29.28 6.67
N ASN A 52 -25.00 -30.17 7.66
CA ASN A 52 -24.94 -29.75 9.04
C ASN A 52 -23.70 -28.87 9.34
N GLN A 53 -22.56 -29.24 8.77
CA GLN A 53 -21.34 -28.43 8.84
C GLN A 53 -21.56 -27.05 8.22
N TYR A 54 -22.14 -26.99 7.03
CA TYR A 54 -22.44 -25.73 6.34
C TYR A 54 -23.35 -24.82 7.17
N ILE A 55 -24.46 -25.34 7.67
CA ILE A 55 -25.40 -24.56 8.50
C ILE A 55 -24.69 -23.99 9.74
N THR A 56 -23.88 -24.83 10.40
CA THR A 56 -23.14 -24.42 11.59
C THR A 56 -22.14 -23.31 11.29
N GLU A 57 -21.37 -23.45 10.22
CA GLU A 57 -20.35 -22.45 9.81
C GLU A 57 -21.02 -21.18 9.27
N ARG A 58 -22.11 -21.30 8.47
CA ARG A 58 -22.89 -20.16 8.00
C ARG A 58 -23.45 -19.34 9.16
N ASP A 59 -24.05 -20.02 10.14
CA ASP A 59 -24.65 -19.34 11.29
C ASP A 59 -23.59 -18.63 12.16
N LYS A 60 -22.40 -19.21 12.31
CA LYS A 60 -21.25 -18.54 12.94
C LYS A 60 -20.80 -17.32 12.15
N PHE A 61 -20.67 -17.45 10.82
CA PHE A 61 -20.30 -16.37 9.94
C PHE A 61 -21.30 -15.20 10.04
N LEU A 62 -22.60 -15.49 9.95
CA LEU A 62 -23.65 -14.45 10.02
C LEU A 62 -23.74 -13.74 11.37
N ARG A 63 -23.37 -14.41 12.45
CA ARG A 63 -23.32 -13.81 13.81
C ARG A 63 -22.02 -13.07 14.10
N GLY A 64 -21.02 -13.16 13.22
CA GLY A 64 -19.68 -12.63 13.49
C GLY A 64 -18.98 -13.32 14.66
N ASP A 65 -19.19 -14.64 14.82
CA ASP A 65 -18.67 -15.41 15.95
C ASP A 65 -17.14 -15.40 15.96
N THR A 66 -16.55 -15.17 17.14
CA THR A 66 -15.08 -15.19 17.32
C THR A 66 -14.45 -16.55 17.05
N ASP A 67 -15.21 -17.63 17.25
CA ASP A 67 -14.79 -19.02 17.03
C ASP A 67 -14.90 -19.46 15.56
N TYR A 68 -15.35 -18.55 14.68
CA TYR A 68 -15.35 -18.82 13.24
C TYR A 68 -13.93 -18.81 12.69
N ILE A 69 -13.48 -19.94 12.14
CA ILE A 69 -12.09 -20.16 11.75
C ILE A 69 -11.76 -19.41 10.45
N ALA A 70 -12.69 -19.39 9.48
CA ALA A 70 -12.48 -18.84 8.14
C ALA A 70 -12.87 -17.36 8.07
N LYS A 71 -12.28 -16.53 8.91
CA LYS A 71 -12.59 -15.09 8.98
C LYS A 71 -12.43 -14.41 7.62
N GLY A 72 -13.48 -13.68 7.20
CA GLY A 72 -13.53 -13.00 5.90
C GLY A 72 -13.97 -13.88 4.73
N TYR A 73 -14.18 -15.18 4.96
CA TYR A 73 -14.70 -16.10 3.96
C TYR A 73 -16.13 -16.51 4.29
N LYS A 74 -17.00 -16.49 3.30
CA LYS A 74 -18.38 -16.98 3.41
C LYS A 74 -18.42 -18.47 3.08
N PRO A 75 -18.98 -19.35 3.96
CA PRO A 75 -19.17 -20.76 3.61
C PRO A 75 -20.22 -20.90 2.51
N ILE A 76 -19.94 -21.75 1.54
CA ILE A 76 -20.83 -22.12 0.44
C ILE A 76 -20.91 -23.64 0.29
N LEU A 77 -22.03 -24.12 -0.25
CA LEU A 77 -22.15 -25.51 -0.66
C LEU A 77 -21.66 -25.70 -2.07
N VAL A 78 -20.90 -26.77 -2.31
CA VAL A 78 -20.40 -27.16 -3.63
C VAL A 78 -20.58 -28.67 -3.84
N MET A 79 -20.70 -29.12 -5.09
CA MET A 79 -20.66 -30.54 -5.41
C MET A 79 -19.23 -31.03 -5.49
N ASN A 80 -18.91 -32.13 -4.80
CA ASN A 80 -17.61 -32.78 -4.80
C ASN A 80 -17.76 -34.30 -4.92
N HIS A 81 -17.39 -34.88 -6.07
CA HIS A 81 -17.44 -36.32 -6.35
C HIS A 81 -18.77 -37.01 -5.99
N GLY A 82 -19.92 -36.39 -6.32
CA GLY A 82 -21.26 -36.95 -6.11
C GLY A 82 -21.79 -36.82 -4.68
N TYR A 83 -21.33 -35.84 -3.93
CA TYR A 83 -21.92 -35.40 -2.67
C TYR A 83 -21.66 -33.93 -2.41
N ALA A 84 -22.44 -33.28 -1.57
CA ALA A 84 -22.22 -31.90 -1.17
C ALA A 84 -21.02 -31.78 -0.21
N ASP A 85 -20.23 -30.75 -0.41
CA ASP A 85 -19.14 -30.37 0.48
C ASP A 85 -19.24 -28.88 0.85
N VAL A 86 -18.51 -28.45 1.88
CA VAL A 86 -18.42 -27.05 2.28
C VAL A 86 -17.15 -26.45 1.69
N SER A 87 -17.32 -25.40 0.93
CA SER A 87 -16.22 -24.56 0.45
C SER A 87 -16.36 -23.15 1.01
N TYR A 88 -15.37 -22.31 0.76
CA TYR A 88 -15.34 -20.95 1.29
C TYR A 88 -15.04 -19.98 0.15
N GLU A 89 -15.85 -18.94 0.06
CA GLU A 89 -15.72 -17.86 -0.92
C GLU A 89 -15.29 -16.58 -0.22
N GLU A 90 -14.36 -15.85 -0.82
CA GLU A 90 -13.92 -14.55 -0.31
C GLU A 90 -15.09 -13.56 -0.28
N THR A 91 -15.25 -12.88 0.85
CA THR A 91 -16.26 -11.80 0.92
C THR A 91 -15.76 -10.55 0.21
N PRO A 92 -16.66 -9.70 -0.34
CA PRO A 92 -16.28 -8.42 -0.90
C PRO A 92 -15.48 -7.55 0.06
N GLU A 93 -15.78 -7.63 1.35
CA GLU A 93 -15.07 -6.92 2.41
C GLU A 93 -13.64 -7.41 2.58
N LEU A 94 -13.41 -8.73 2.52
CA LEU A 94 -12.05 -9.31 2.55
C LEU A 94 -11.25 -8.88 1.33
N ILE A 95 -11.81 -9.01 0.13
CA ILE A 95 -11.17 -8.60 -1.13
C ILE A 95 -10.79 -7.11 -1.07
N ALA A 96 -11.70 -6.25 -0.59
CA ALA A 96 -11.44 -4.83 -0.43
C ALA A 96 -10.31 -4.55 0.58
N ALA A 97 -10.33 -5.25 1.73
CA ALA A 97 -9.32 -5.10 2.76
C ALA A 97 -7.93 -5.58 2.29
N GLU A 98 -7.87 -6.70 1.56
CA GLU A 98 -6.62 -7.21 0.98
C GLU A 98 -6.07 -6.27 -0.10
N LYS A 99 -6.94 -5.74 -0.96
CA LYS A 99 -6.56 -4.72 -1.95
C LYS A 99 -5.97 -3.48 -1.26
N GLU A 100 -6.64 -2.97 -0.25
CA GLU A 100 -6.18 -1.80 0.50
C GLU A 100 -4.85 -2.08 1.22
N ALA A 101 -4.71 -3.25 1.84
CA ALA A 101 -3.46 -3.67 2.46
C ALA A 101 -2.32 -3.77 1.44
N ALA A 102 -2.58 -4.33 0.26
CA ALA A 102 -1.59 -4.43 -0.81
C ALA A 102 -1.14 -3.04 -1.30
N ILE A 103 -2.07 -2.09 -1.45
CA ILE A 103 -1.75 -0.70 -1.80
C ILE A 103 -0.82 -0.09 -0.74
N LYS A 104 -1.20 -0.17 0.55
CA LYS A 104 -0.41 0.39 1.66
C LYS A 104 0.97 -0.25 1.81
N ASN A 105 1.09 -1.55 1.51
CA ASN A 105 2.36 -2.27 1.62
C ASN A 105 3.38 -1.88 0.53
N ARG A 106 2.91 -1.42 -0.65
CA ARG A 106 3.78 -0.90 -1.71
C ARG A 106 4.27 0.52 -1.43
N LEU A 107 3.67 1.23 -0.46
CA LEU A 107 4.09 2.56 -0.04
C LEU A 107 5.00 2.46 1.18
N LYS A 108 6.29 2.70 0.98
CA LYS A 108 7.27 2.81 2.05
C LYS A 108 7.41 4.28 2.45
N LEU A 109 7.06 4.60 3.70
CA LEU A 109 7.26 5.93 4.28
C LEU A 109 8.46 5.88 5.22
N ILE A 110 9.42 6.77 5.02
CA ILE A 110 10.61 6.91 5.88
C ILE A 110 10.57 8.30 6.53
N ASN A 111 10.46 8.31 7.84
CA ASN A 111 10.38 9.54 8.64
C ASN A 111 9.21 10.47 8.25
N LEU A 112 8.09 9.90 7.82
CA LEU A 112 6.86 10.59 7.45
C LEU A 112 5.66 10.02 8.19
N PRO A 113 4.61 10.82 8.43
CA PRO A 113 3.40 10.37 9.11
C PRO A 113 2.70 9.26 8.34
N ALA A 114 2.25 8.21 9.06
CA ALA A 114 1.55 7.07 8.46
C ALA A 114 0.23 7.47 7.76
N SER A 115 -0.38 8.58 8.15
CA SER A 115 -1.58 9.14 7.53
C SER A 115 -1.40 9.46 6.04
N LEU A 116 -0.18 9.77 5.59
CA LEU A 116 0.13 9.99 4.17
C LEU A 116 -0.09 8.76 3.30
N LYS A 117 -0.10 7.54 3.86
CA LYS A 117 -0.46 6.33 3.10
C LYS A 117 -1.91 6.30 2.62
N GLN A 118 -2.76 7.15 3.16
CA GLN A 118 -4.17 7.24 2.80
C GLN A 118 -4.46 8.39 1.83
N ALA A 119 -3.44 9.22 1.52
CA ALA A 119 -3.60 10.31 0.58
C ALA A 119 -3.89 9.75 -0.82
N SER A 120 -4.88 10.31 -1.52
CA SER A 120 -5.23 9.95 -2.89
C SER A 120 -5.46 11.21 -3.72
N LEU A 121 -5.18 11.13 -5.01
CA LEU A 121 -5.46 12.25 -5.95
C LEU A 121 -6.95 12.60 -5.98
N ALA A 122 -7.84 11.66 -5.71
CA ALA A 122 -9.28 11.91 -5.59
C ALA A 122 -9.66 12.83 -4.41
N GLN A 123 -8.77 13.00 -3.42
CA GLN A 123 -8.99 13.86 -2.26
C GLN A 123 -8.39 15.26 -2.43
N VAL A 124 -7.76 15.53 -3.57
CA VAL A 124 -7.17 16.84 -3.83
C VAL A 124 -8.29 17.85 -4.01
N ASP A 125 -8.29 18.88 -3.20
CA ASP A 125 -9.19 20.02 -3.33
C ASP A 125 -8.75 20.87 -4.55
N LEU A 126 -9.59 20.88 -5.58
CA LEU A 126 -9.39 21.60 -6.83
C LEU A 126 -10.12 22.94 -6.91
N ASP A 127 -10.82 23.35 -5.84
CA ASP A 127 -11.40 24.70 -5.78
C ASP A 127 -10.31 25.77 -5.77
N ASP A 128 -9.11 25.40 -5.33
CA ASP A 128 -7.91 26.21 -5.46
C ASP A 128 -7.25 25.98 -6.83
N LEU A 129 -7.52 26.85 -7.78
CA LEU A 129 -7.05 26.75 -9.17
C LEU A 129 -5.52 26.70 -9.32
N GLY A 130 -4.76 27.17 -8.32
CA GLY A 130 -3.29 27.06 -8.29
C GLY A 130 -2.76 25.62 -8.24
N ARG A 131 -3.61 24.67 -7.87
CA ARG A 131 -3.28 23.25 -7.78
C ARG A 131 -3.49 22.46 -9.06
N LEU A 132 -4.39 22.95 -9.91
CA LEU A 132 -4.83 22.23 -11.11
C LEU A 132 -3.67 21.82 -12.03
N PRO A 133 -2.69 22.71 -12.35
CA PRO A 133 -1.58 22.32 -13.22
C PRO A 133 -0.71 21.19 -12.65
N VAL A 134 -0.50 21.18 -11.34
CA VAL A 134 0.24 20.11 -10.65
C VAL A 134 -0.57 18.82 -10.65
N PHE A 135 -1.85 18.89 -10.32
CA PHE A 135 -2.77 17.75 -10.31
C PHE A 135 -2.81 17.07 -11.69
N GLU A 136 -2.98 17.84 -12.78
CA GLU A 136 -3.01 17.29 -14.14
C GLU A 136 -1.71 16.56 -14.50
N LYS A 137 -0.54 17.13 -14.15
CA LYS A 137 0.75 16.47 -14.37
C LYS A 137 0.90 15.18 -13.58
N LEU A 138 0.48 15.15 -12.32
CA LEU A 138 0.54 13.94 -11.49
C LEU A 138 -0.41 12.87 -12.01
N LEU A 139 -1.62 13.26 -12.42
CA LEU A 139 -2.59 12.34 -13.01
C LEU A 139 -2.06 11.76 -14.33
N ALA A 140 -1.54 12.62 -15.22
CA ALA A 140 -0.92 12.19 -16.48
C ALA A 140 0.24 11.22 -16.26
N PHE A 141 1.06 11.45 -15.22
CA PHE A 141 2.14 10.53 -14.87
C PHE A 141 1.59 9.15 -14.46
N VAL A 142 0.57 9.09 -13.61
CA VAL A 142 -0.08 7.82 -13.22
C VAL A 142 -0.65 7.09 -14.42
N GLU A 143 -1.35 7.81 -15.30
CA GLU A 143 -2.01 7.23 -16.47
C GLU A 143 -1.03 6.70 -17.52
N GLN A 144 0.09 7.39 -17.72
CA GLN A 144 1.07 7.08 -18.76
C GLN A 144 2.27 6.27 -18.25
N TYR A 145 2.35 5.95 -16.97
CA TYR A 145 3.40 5.08 -16.45
C TYR A 145 3.29 3.67 -17.09
N PRO A 146 4.38 3.04 -17.57
CA PRO A 146 5.80 3.43 -17.46
C PRO A 146 6.36 4.22 -18.64
N ALA A 147 5.55 4.74 -19.55
CA ALA A 147 6.03 5.49 -20.72
C ALA A 147 6.66 6.83 -20.32
N ILE A 148 6.07 7.54 -19.35
CA ILE A 148 6.67 8.73 -18.75
C ILE A 148 7.51 8.31 -17.54
N ARG A 149 8.76 8.79 -17.50
CA ARG A 149 9.71 8.50 -16.42
C ARG A 149 10.20 9.76 -15.70
N LYS A 150 10.10 10.93 -16.33
CA LYS A 150 10.50 12.19 -15.72
C LYS A 150 9.51 12.58 -14.64
N GLY A 151 9.99 12.71 -13.39
CA GLY A 151 9.18 13.13 -12.25
C GLY A 151 8.92 14.63 -12.21
N LEU A 152 8.40 15.13 -11.08
CA LEU A 152 8.21 16.54 -10.81
C LEU A 152 9.04 16.98 -9.60
N TYR A 153 9.56 18.19 -9.71
CA TYR A 153 10.12 18.96 -8.61
C TYR A 153 9.08 19.99 -8.18
N LEU A 154 8.32 19.67 -7.13
CA LEU A 154 7.25 20.54 -6.62
C LEU A 154 7.83 21.54 -5.63
N TYR A 155 7.80 22.82 -5.97
CA TYR A 155 8.20 23.87 -5.05
C TYR A 155 7.06 24.85 -4.74
N GLY A 156 7.17 25.56 -3.64
CA GLY A 156 6.17 26.55 -3.21
C GLY A 156 6.18 26.76 -1.70
N ASP A 157 5.26 27.60 -1.25
CA ASP A 157 5.21 28.07 0.15
C ASP A 157 4.94 26.94 1.17
N PHE A 158 5.18 27.23 2.42
CA PHE A 158 4.89 26.29 3.50
C PHE A 158 3.38 26.02 3.62
N GLY A 159 3.03 24.76 3.82
CA GLY A 159 1.65 24.36 4.12
C GLY A 159 0.71 24.26 2.92
N VAL A 160 1.16 24.53 1.67
CA VAL A 160 0.31 24.44 0.45
C VAL A 160 -0.04 23.00 0.06
N GLY A 161 0.56 21.98 0.72
CA GLY A 161 0.22 20.58 0.52
C GLY A 161 1.14 19.81 -0.43
N LYS A 162 2.40 20.23 -0.64
CA LYS A 162 3.38 19.54 -1.50
C LYS A 162 3.54 18.06 -1.14
N SER A 163 3.81 17.75 0.12
CA SER A 163 3.99 16.36 0.60
C SER A 163 2.72 15.52 0.42
N PHE A 164 1.53 16.12 0.58
CA PHE A 164 0.26 15.46 0.32
C PHE A 164 0.11 15.08 -1.16
N MET A 165 0.43 16.00 -2.08
CA MET A 165 0.31 15.77 -3.53
C MET A 165 1.20 14.61 -4.00
N VAL A 166 2.45 14.54 -3.54
CA VAL A 166 3.36 13.45 -3.92
C VAL A 166 3.02 12.13 -3.21
N ALA A 167 2.44 12.18 -2.01
CA ALA A 167 1.92 10.98 -1.35
C ALA A 167 0.68 10.45 -2.07
N ALA A 168 -0.21 11.33 -2.52
CA ALA A 168 -1.38 10.97 -3.32
C ALA A 168 -0.98 10.34 -4.67
N LEU A 169 0.04 10.88 -5.33
CA LEU A 169 0.64 10.24 -6.52
C LEU A 169 1.09 8.81 -6.23
N ALA A 170 1.85 8.60 -5.15
CA ALA A 170 2.39 7.29 -4.80
C ALA A 170 1.28 6.28 -4.50
N HIS A 171 0.21 6.71 -3.81
CA HIS A 171 -0.97 5.90 -3.57
C HIS A 171 -1.65 5.49 -4.88
N ASP A 172 -1.92 6.45 -5.78
CA ASP A 172 -2.59 6.19 -7.05
C ASP A 172 -1.73 5.31 -8.00
N LEU A 173 -0.40 5.45 -7.99
CA LEU A 173 0.51 4.55 -8.68
C LEU A 173 0.41 3.12 -8.14
N SER A 174 0.36 2.96 -6.82
CA SER A 174 0.16 1.65 -6.21
C SER A 174 -1.19 1.04 -6.54
N GLU A 175 -2.27 1.83 -6.46
CA GLU A 175 -3.63 1.35 -6.71
C GLU A 175 -3.86 0.99 -8.18
N LYS A 176 -3.50 1.91 -9.10
CA LYS A 176 -3.85 1.80 -10.52
C LYS A 176 -2.81 1.05 -11.35
N ARG A 177 -1.55 1.00 -10.91
CA ARG A 177 -0.42 0.45 -11.66
C ARG A 177 0.33 -0.66 -10.92
N GLY A 178 0.05 -0.89 -9.63
CA GLY A 178 0.75 -1.89 -8.81
C GLY A 178 2.21 -1.53 -8.51
N VAL A 179 2.59 -0.26 -8.66
CA VAL A 179 3.95 0.26 -8.55
C VAL A 179 4.31 0.52 -7.09
N SER A 180 5.54 0.17 -6.70
CA SER A 180 6.05 0.47 -5.37
C SER A 180 6.71 1.84 -5.32
N SER A 181 6.49 2.56 -4.23
CA SER A 181 7.05 3.91 -4.04
C SER A 181 7.66 4.07 -2.65
N THR A 182 8.80 4.74 -2.60
CA THR A 182 9.42 5.15 -1.34
C THR A 182 9.34 6.66 -1.20
N LEU A 183 8.65 7.13 -0.16
CA LEU A 183 8.60 8.52 0.25
C LEU A 183 9.53 8.71 1.45
N LEU A 184 10.42 9.65 1.35
CA LEU A 184 11.49 9.88 2.30
C LEU A 184 11.52 11.35 2.71
N HIS A 185 11.37 11.65 4.00
CA HIS A 185 11.65 12.99 4.51
C HIS A 185 13.16 13.23 4.51
N TYR A 186 13.62 13.98 3.51
CA TYR A 186 15.04 14.09 3.21
C TYR A 186 15.88 14.68 4.37
N PRO A 187 15.43 15.72 5.10
CA PRO A 187 16.19 16.22 6.25
C PRO A 187 16.43 15.18 7.34
N SER A 188 15.43 14.35 7.65
CA SER A 188 15.57 13.28 8.64
C SER A 188 16.48 12.16 8.17
N PHE A 189 16.39 11.79 6.89
CA PHE A 189 17.29 10.81 6.28
C PHE A 189 18.76 11.24 6.35
N VAL A 190 19.05 12.52 6.15
CA VAL A 190 20.40 13.07 6.32
C VAL A 190 20.93 12.85 7.74
N ILE A 191 20.06 12.96 8.75
CA ILE A 191 20.43 12.66 10.15
C ILE A 191 20.69 11.16 10.32
N ASP A 192 19.82 10.30 9.79
CA ASP A 192 19.97 8.84 9.87
C ASP A 192 21.26 8.37 9.22
N VAL A 193 21.60 8.90 8.03
CA VAL A 193 22.84 8.61 7.33
C VAL A 193 24.08 9.04 8.14
N LYS A 194 24.03 10.22 8.76
CA LYS A 194 25.13 10.70 9.62
C LYS A 194 25.31 9.79 10.84
N ASN A 195 24.24 9.33 11.44
CA ASN A 195 24.29 8.41 12.58
C ASN A 195 24.83 7.03 12.17
N ALA A 196 24.51 6.57 10.97
CA ALA A 196 24.95 5.28 10.44
C ALA A 196 26.45 5.21 10.08
N ILE A 197 27.17 6.33 10.08
CA ILE A 197 28.63 6.35 9.82
C ILE A 197 29.37 5.48 10.85
N GLY A 198 29.01 5.60 12.14
CA GLY A 198 29.62 4.83 13.22
C GLY A 198 29.37 3.32 13.12
N ASP A 199 28.26 2.91 12.54
CA ASP A 199 27.81 1.51 12.47
C ASP A 199 28.18 0.84 11.13
N GLY A 200 28.78 1.56 10.19
CA GLY A 200 29.12 1.07 8.85
C GLY A 200 27.94 0.78 7.93
N ASN A 201 26.73 1.22 8.28
CA ASN A 201 25.48 0.91 7.58
C ASN A 201 25.07 1.93 6.51
N VAL A 202 25.87 2.96 6.25
CA VAL A 202 25.58 4.02 5.27
C VAL A 202 25.28 3.44 3.90
N LYS A 203 26.08 2.49 3.44
CA LYS A 203 25.89 1.85 2.12
C LYS A 203 24.52 1.19 2.01
N THR A 204 24.11 0.46 3.03
CA THR A 204 22.81 -0.24 3.04
C THR A 204 21.66 0.74 2.91
N LEU A 205 21.67 1.86 3.67
CA LEU A 205 20.66 2.90 3.60
C LEU A 205 20.61 3.56 2.22
N VAL A 206 21.76 3.89 1.65
CA VAL A 206 21.85 4.51 0.32
C VAL A 206 21.38 3.54 -0.77
N ASP A 207 21.79 2.26 -0.70
CA ASP A 207 21.39 1.24 -1.67
C ASP A 207 19.88 1.00 -1.65
N GLU A 208 19.27 0.98 -0.47
CA GLU A 208 17.82 0.84 -0.32
C GLU A 208 17.06 1.98 -1.01
N ILE A 209 17.50 3.20 -0.85
CA ILE A 209 16.85 4.39 -1.42
C ILE A 209 17.06 4.47 -2.93
N LYS A 210 18.29 4.29 -3.40
CA LYS A 210 18.58 4.45 -4.83
C LYS A 210 17.90 3.40 -5.71
N LEU A 211 17.62 2.19 -5.16
CA LEU A 211 16.99 1.08 -5.87
C LEU A 211 15.44 1.14 -5.88
N SER A 212 14.82 2.08 -5.18
CA SER A 212 13.36 2.22 -5.15
C SER A 212 12.80 2.39 -6.56
N GLU A 213 11.71 1.71 -6.89
CA GLU A 213 11.08 1.79 -8.22
C GLU A 213 10.66 3.23 -8.52
N VAL A 214 9.91 3.87 -7.63
CA VAL A 214 9.64 5.31 -7.63
C VAL A 214 10.16 5.90 -6.32
N LEU A 215 10.97 6.95 -6.40
CA LEU A 215 11.52 7.66 -5.24
C LEU A 215 10.94 9.06 -5.12
N ILE A 216 10.55 9.44 -3.91
CA ILE A 216 10.08 10.78 -3.58
C ILE A 216 10.95 11.31 -2.45
N LEU A 217 11.71 12.37 -2.71
CA LEU A 217 12.52 13.10 -1.72
C LEU A 217 11.73 14.32 -1.26
N ASP A 218 11.16 14.22 -0.06
CA ASP A 218 10.32 15.27 0.51
C ASP A 218 11.14 16.27 1.31
N ASP A 219 10.87 17.57 1.08
CA ASP A 219 11.44 18.74 1.77
C ASP A 219 12.96 18.90 1.56
N ILE A 220 13.45 18.65 0.31
CA ILE A 220 14.87 18.86 -0.03
C ILE A 220 15.22 20.35 0.06
N GLY A 221 16.38 20.63 0.65
CA GLY A 221 16.86 21.99 0.93
C GLY A 221 16.54 22.48 2.36
N ALA A 222 15.73 21.75 3.14
CA ALA A 222 15.47 22.05 4.54
C ALA A 222 16.52 21.43 5.49
N GLU A 223 17.35 20.53 4.99
CA GLU A 223 18.43 19.89 5.75
C GLU A 223 19.60 20.82 5.98
N GLN A 224 20.38 20.54 7.04
CA GLN A 224 21.73 21.10 7.13
C GLN A 224 22.64 20.37 6.14
N SER A 225 22.70 20.89 4.92
CA SER A 225 23.54 20.35 3.87
C SER A 225 25.03 20.45 4.27
N THR A 226 25.78 19.37 3.99
CA THR A 226 27.22 19.34 4.08
C THR A 226 27.76 18.83 2.74
N ALA A 227 28.96 19.25 2.34
CA ALA A 227 29.61 18.76 1.12
C ALA A 227 29.55 17.23 1.04
N TRP A 228 29.83 16.53 2.16
CA TRP A 228 29.79 15.08 2.21
C TRP A 228 28.39 14.52 1.90
N VAL A 229 27.32 15.04 2.50
CA VAL A 229 25.93 14.58 2.22
C VAL A 229 25.55 14.86 0.78
N ARG A 230 25.89 16.05 0.28
CA ARG A 230 25.60 16.46 -1.09
C ARG A 230 26.31 15.56 -2.11
N ASP A 231 27.64 15.37 -1.94
CA ASP A 231 28.49 14.75 -2.94
C ASP A 231 28.58 13.22 -2.82
N GLU A 232 28.61 12.67 -1.59
CA GLU A 232 28.80 11.24 -1.36
C GLU A 232 27.45 10.48 -1.18
N ILE A 233 26.36 11.18 -0.86
CA ILE A 233 25.07 10.54 -0.63
C ILE A 233 24.06 10.93 -1.73
N LEU A 234 23.67 12.21 -1.78
CA LEU A 234 22.63 12.65 -2.72
C LEU A 234 23.08 12.44 -4.17
N GLN A 235 24.29 12.87 -4.52
CA GLN A 235 24.81 12.72 -5.87
C GLN A 235 24.87 11.26 -6.31
N VAL A 236 25.23 10.34 -5.42
CA VAL A 236 25.31 8.89 -5.73
C VAL A 236 23.91 8.34 -6.00
N ILE A 237 22.92 8.69 -5.18
CA ILE A 237 21.53 8.30 -5.39
C ILE A 237 21.02 8.81 -6.75
N LEU A 238 21.16 10.11 -7.00
CA LEU A 238 20.65 10.74 -8.22
C LEU A 238 21.37 10.25 -9.48
N GLN A 239 22.70 10.01 -9.42
CA GLN A 239 23.46 9.46 -10.53
C GLN A 239 22.97 8.09 -10.95
N TYR A 240 22.76 7.19 -10.00
CA TYR A 240 22.24 5.85 -10.26
C TYR A 240 20.82 5.93 -10.89
N ARG A 241 19.94 6.74 -10.30
CA ARG A 241 18.56 6.86 -10.76
C ARG A 241 18.45 7.48 -12.15
N MET A 242 19.36 8.42 -12.48
CA MET A 242 19.48 8.97 -13.83
C MET A 242 19.95 7.91 -14.85
N GLN A 243 20.95 7.09 -14.50
CA GLN A 243 21.45 6.03 -15.37
C GLN A 243 20.42 4.93 -15.64
N GLU A 244 19.68 4.54 -14.61
CA GLU A 244 18.62 3.52 -14.68
C GLU A 244 17.27 4.08 -15.13
N ASN A 245 17.18 5.39 -15.42
CA ASN A 245 15.97 6.09 -15.80
C ASN A 245 14.79 5.83 -14.82
N LEU A 246 15.09 5.87 -13.51
CA LEU A 246 14.10 5.62 -12.44
C LEU A 246 13.38 6.91 -12.07
N PRO A 247 12.03 6.92 -12.05
CA PRO A 247 11.23 8.10 -11.71
C PRO A 247 11.57 8.64 -10.33
N THR A 248 11.89 9.92 -10.27
CA THR A 248 12.25 10.60 -9.03
C THR A 248 11.49 11.90 -8.89
N PHE A 249 10.82 12.08 -7.76
CA PHE A 249 10.06 13.27 -7.43
C PHE A 249 10.71 13.98 -6.26
N PHE A 250 10.49 15.28 -6.21
CA PHE A 250 11.03 16.13 -5.14
C PHE A 250 9.95 17.08 -4.66
N THR A 251 10.01 17.44 -3.38
CA THR A 251 9.33 18.63 -2.87
C THR A 251 10.31 19.55 -2.20
N SER A 252 10.12 20.85 -2.30
CA SER A 252 10.98 21.87 -1.72
C SER A 252 10.22 23.17 -1.45
N ASN A 253 10.80 24.03 -0.62
CA ASN A 253 10.39 25.44 -0.51
C ASN A 253 11.21 26.35 -1.42
N PHE A 254 12.25 25.83 -2.06
CA PHE A 254 13.12 26.52 -2.98
C PHE A 254 12.79 26.15 -4.43
N ASN A 255 12.87 27.12 -5.35
CA ASN A 255 12.96 26.84 -6.77
C ASN A 255 14.38 26.31 -7.13
N PHE A 256 14.62 25.93 -8.38
CA PHE A 256 15.90 25.38 -8.80
C PHE A 256 17.09 26.33 -8.57
N GLU A 257 16.91 27.63 -8.79
CA GLU A 257 17.97 28.61 -8.60
C GLU A 257 18.30 28.80 -7.12
N GLU A 258 17.29 28.87 -6.30
CA GLU A 258 17.41 28.99 -4.84
C GLU A 258 18.04 27.74 -4.21
N LEU A 259 17.68 26.54 -4.70
CA LEU A 259 18.26 25.28 -4.24
C LEU A 259 19.74 25.18 -4.67
N GLU A 260 20.07 25.59 -5.90
CA GLU A 260 21.47 25.65 -6.37
C GLU A 260 22.30 26.58 -5.47
N LEU A 261 21.76 27.78 -5.17
CA LEU A 261 22.39 28.70 -4.25
C LEU A 261 22.52 28.14 -2.82
N HIS A 262 21.51 27.39 -2.35
CA HIS A 262 21.56 26.72 -1.06
C HIS A 262 22.70 25.69 -1.02
N PHE A 263 22.86 24.87 -2.06
CA PHE A 263 23.91 23.86 -2.14
C PHE A 263 25.31 24.46 -2.39
N SER A 264 25.42 25.64 -2.98
CA SER A 264 26.71 26.28 -3.25
C SER A 264 27.36 26.94 -2.01
N LYS A 265 26.58 27.12 -0.94
CA LYS A 265 27.07 27.70 0.32
C LYS A 265 27.85 26.66 1.13
N GLY A 266 29.16 26.56 0.89
CA GLY A 266 30.06 25.70 1.69
C GLY A 266 30.19 26.15 3.14
N LYS A 267 30.61 25.25 4.01
CA LYS A 267 31.04 25.60 5.35
C LYS A 267 32.26 26.51 5.26
N HIS A 268 32.30 27.55 6.08
CA HIS A 268 33.37 28.55 6.14
C HIS A 268 33.47 29.50 4.94
N GLY A 269 32.37 29.67 4.15
CA GLY A 269 32.33 30.63 3.03
C GLY A 269 33.08 30.18 1.77
N ASN A 270 33.41 28.89 1.67
CA ASN A 270 33.95 28.32 0.43
C ASN A 270 32.89 28.36 -0.66
N ASP A 271 33.32 28.70 -1.89
CA ASP A 271 32.48 28.64 -3.08
C ASP A 271 32.46 27.18 -3.59
N GLU A 272 31.32 26.52 -3.45
CA GLU A 272 31.08 25.15 -3.91
C GLU A 272 30.08 25.14 -5.09
N THR A 273 30.08 26.21 -5.90
CA THR A 273 29.15 26.40 -7.01
C THR A 273 29.23 25.28 -8.06
N TRP A 274 30.43 24.77 -8.32
CA TRP A 274 30.60 23.71 -9.32
C TRP A 274 30.00 22.39 -8.86
N GLU A 275 30.20 22.02 -7.61
CA GLU A 275 29.63 20.82 -6.97
C GLU A 275 28.10 20.92 -6.92
N ALA A 276 27.57 22.08 -6.52
CA ALA A 276 26.14 22.36 -6.52
C ALA A 276 25.51 22.18 -7.91
N ARG A 277 26.13 22.73 -8.96
CA ARG A 277 25.68 22.56 -10.35
C ARG A 277 25.62 21.10 -10.78
N ARG A 278 26.61 20.28 -10.40
CA ARG A 278 26.62 18.86 -10.74
C ARG A 278 25.42 18.10 -10.16
N VAL A 279 25.00 18.42 -8.96
CA VAL A 279 23.79 17.85 -8.34
C VAL A 279 22.54 18.38 -9.02
N MET A 280 22.46 19.68 -9.25
CA MET A 280 21.28 20.31 -9.89
C MET A 280 21.06 19.83 -11.31
N GLU A 281 22.10 19.54 -12.10
CA GLU A 281 21.98 18.94 -13.44
C GLU A 281 21.24 17.59 -13.37
N ARG A 282 21.49 16.77 -12.36
CA ARG A 282 20.79 15.48 -12.16
C ARG A 282 19.33 15.68 -11.74
N ILE A 283 19.08 16.64 -10.86
CA ILE A 283 17.72 16.97 -10.43
C ILE A 283 16.90 17.46 -11.65
N ARG A 284 17.45 18.38 -12.46
CA ARG A 284 16.81 18.88 -13.68
C ARG A 284 16.54 17.80 -14.73
N TYR A 285 17.45 16.83 -14.83
CA TYR A 285 17.25 15.67 -15.69
C TYR A 285 16.10 14.79 -15.22
N LEU A 286 16.06 14.48 -13.92
CA LEU A 286 15.11 13.54 -13.31
C LEU A 286 13.71 14.14 -13.13
N ALA A 287 13.59 15.46 -12.97
CA ALA A 287 12.34 16.11 -12.64
C ALA A 287 12.12 17.43 -13.39
N GLU A 288 10.85 17.73 -13.62
CA GLU A 288 10.40 19.01 -14.16
C GLU A 288 10.02 19.94 -13.00
N GLU A 289 10.57 21.16 -13.03
CA GLU A 289 10.25 22.17 -12.04
C GLU A 289 8.80 22.62 -12.20
N THR A 290 8.03 22.57 -11.11
CA THR A 290 6.62 22.91 -11.12
C THR A 290 6.25 23.58 -9.80
N ARG A 291 5.72 24.80 -9.88
CA ARG A 291 5.26 25.53 -8.70
C ARG A 291 3.90 25.03 -8.25
N LEU A 292 3.75 24.76 -6.96
CA LEU A 292 2.47 24.53 -6.33
C LEU A 292 2.05 25.78 -5.58
N GLU A 293 1.00 26.41 -6.04
CA GLU A 293 0.37 27.56 -5.39
C GLU A 293 -0.82 27.11 -4.56
N GLY A 294 -1.22 27.90 -3.58
CA GLY A 294 -2.39 27.63 -2.75
C GLY A 294 -2.31 28.25 -1.36
N VAL A 295 -3.42 28.15 -0.64
CA VAL A 295 -3.50 28.63 0.74
C VAL A 295 -2.81 27.66 1.72
N ASN A 296 -2.30 28.21 2.82
CA ASN A 296 -1.75 27.37 3.90
C ASN A 296 -2.87 26.54 4.56
N ARG A 297 -2.67 25.20 4.62
CA ARG A 297 -3.65 24.22 5.13
C ARG A 297 -3.19 23.51 6.42
N ARG A 298 -2.19 24.08 7.09
CA ARG A 298 -1.74 23.59 8.42
C ARG A 298 -2.56 24.19 9.54
#